data_662b3fa9bed215b0de424c9d49145f9d
#
_entry.id   662b3fa9bed215b0de424c9d49145f9d
#
_cell.length_a   1.000
_cell.length_b   1.000
_cell.length_c   1.000
_cell.angle_alpha   90.00
_cell.angle_beta   90.00
_cell.angle_gamma   90.00
#
_symmetry.space_group_name_H-M   'P 1'
#
loop_
_entity.id
_entity.type
_entity.pdbx_description
1 polymer ?
#
loop_
_entity_poly.entity_id
_entity_poly.type
_entity_poly.pdbx_seq_one_letter_code
_entity_poly.pdbx_strand_id
1 'polypeptide(L)'
;VSEPYEHHDYDVLIIGAGGAGLRAAIEAKQRGLSVGIITKSLLGKAHTVMAEGGMAAAMGNVYPEDNWMVHFRDTMRGGKYLNNYRMAELHAKEAPERVWELEQWGALFDRTKDGKILQRDFGGHRYARLAHVGDRTGLELIRTLQQKVVSMGTDVYMECKVLQLVHDAEGRIAGCVGYWRASGEFVTFQAKTVILATGGAGKSWKFTSNSWESTGDGHAMALWAGANLIDMECIQFHPTGMVWPLSVRGLLVTEGVRGDGGVLRNSLGERFMFNYVADMFRAETADSEEEADKWYDDHSAGRRPPELLPRDEVARAINAEVKAGRGSPHGGVFLDIATRRTPEFIRRRLPSMYHQFMELAGVDITREAMEIGPTCHYIMGGVQVDADSQETVVPGLFAAGEVGGGMHGANRLGGNSLSDLIVFGRRAGIGAADYIAAGHAATAFDQSEVDGAIDAALA
;
A
#
# COMPACT_ATOMS: atom_id res chain seq x y z
N VAL A 1 -40.90 -4.32 -17.44
CA VAL A 1 -40.99 -4.16 -15.99
C VAL A 1 -39.83 -3.25 -15.61
N SER A 2 -40.09 -2.07 -15.05
CA SER A 2 -39.00 -1.19 -14.55
C SER A 2 -38.32 -1.93 -13.41
N GLU A 3 -37.01 -2.06 -13.45
CA GLU A 3 -36.27 -2.59 -12.31
C GLU A 3 -36.59 -1.78 -11.07
N PRO A 4 -36.77 -2.44 -9.89
CA PRO A 4 -37.16 -1.75 -8.67
C PRO A 4 -36.02 -0.89 -8.09
N TYR A 5 -34.81 -1.01 -8.64
CA TYR A 5 -33.59 -0.35 -8.18
C TYR A 5 -32.87 0.34 -9.34
N GLU A 6 -32.05 1.35 -9.04
CA GLU A 6 -31.11 1.94 -9.99
C GLU A 6 -30.16 0.84 -10.51
N HIS A 7 -29.93 0.82 -11.83
CA HIS A 7 -29.16 -0.24 -12.49
C HIS A 7 -28.14 0.32 -13.48
N HIS A 8 -26.95 -0.28 -13.49
CA HIS A 8 -25.85 0.09 -14.39
C HIS A 8 -25.17 -1.16 -14.97
N ASP A 9 -24.75 -1.06 -16.24
CA ASP A 9 -24.08 -2.13 -16.99
C ASP A 9 -22.69 -1.72 -17.47
N TYR A 10 -21.70 -2.63 -17.27
CA TYR A 10 -20.31 -2.43 -17.69
C TYR A 10 -19.67 -3.71 -18.23
N ASP A 11 -18.62 -3.57 -19.03
CA ASP A 11 -17.73 -4.69 -19.33
C ASP A 11 -16.91 -5.06 -18.09
N VAL A 12 -16.32 -4.06 -17.43
CA VAL A 12 -15.50 -4.24 -16.22
C VAL A 12 -15.99 -3.33 -15.10
N LEU A 13 -16.33 -3.91 -13.97
CA LEU A 13 -16.66 -3.20 -12.77
C LEU A 13 -15.49 -3.26 -11.78
N ILE A 14 -15.08 -2.11 -11.22
CA ILE A 14 -13.97 -2.01 -10.28
C ILE A 14 -14.50 -1.54 -8.94
N ILE A 15 -14.26 -2.31 -7.89
CA ILE A 15 -14.66 -1.96 -6.53
C ILE A 15 -13.44 -1.45 -5.77
N GLY A 16 -13.37 -0.13 -5.58
CA GLY A 16 -12.27 0.58 -4.94
C GLY A 16 -11.53 1.54 -5.88
N ALA A 17 -11.44 2.82 -5.49
CA ALA A 17 -10.79 3.90 -6.24
C ALA A 17 -9.40 4.27 -5.69
N GLY A 18 -8.66 3.29 -5.15
CA GLY A 18 -7.25 3.41 -4.78
C GLY A 18 -6.31 3.26 -5.98
N GLY A 19 -5.00 3.27 -5.73
CA GLY A 19 -4.01 3.17 -6.81
C GLY A 19 -4.20 1.96 -7.72
N ALA A 20 -4.52 0.77 -7.17
CA ALA A 20 -4.75 -0.44 -7.95
C ALA A 20 -6.01 -0.33 -8.83
N GLY A 21 -7.13 0.13 -8.25
CA GLY A 21 -8.39 0.26 -8.99
C GLY A 21 -8.30 1.30 -10.12
N LEU A 22 -7.71 2.47 -9.85
CA LEU A 22 -7.50 3.49 -10.89
C LEU A 22 -6.57 2.97 -11.99
N ARG A 23 -5.52 2.22 -11.65
CA ARG A 23 -4.62 1.66 -12.66
C ARG A 23 -5.30 0.57 -13.50
N ALA A 24 -6.13 -0.29 -12.87
CA ALA A 24 -6.91 -1.29 -13.58
C ALA A 24 -7.92 -0.65 -14.53
N ALA A 25 -8.59 0.41 -14.10
CA ALA A 25 -9.53 1.17 -14.94
C ALA A 25 -8.85 1.75 -16.18
N ILE A 26 -7.67 2.36 -16.02
CA ILE A 26 -6.90 2.91 -17.14
C ILE A 26 -6.60 1.81 -18.17
N GLU A 27 -6.13 0.63 -17.71
CA GLU A 27 -5.80 -0.46 -18.62
C GLU A 27 -7.03 -1.01 -19.38
N ALA A 28 -8.14 -1.25 -18.67
CA ALA A 28 -9.37 -1.74 -19.27
C ALA A 28 -9.94 -0.73 -20.29
N LYS A 29 -9.93 0.57 -19.97
CA LYS A 29 -10.34 1.64 -20.89
C LYS A 29 -9.44 1.74 -22.12
N GLN A 30 -8.12 1.58 -21.97
CA GLN A 30 -7.17 1.55 -23.10
C GLN A 30 -7.41 0.39 -24.05
N ARG A 31 -8.05 -0.69 -23.58
CA ARG A 31 -8.46 -1.86 -24.37
C ARG A 31 -9.86 -1.73 -24.95
N GLY A 32 -10.50 -0.56 -24.82
CA GLY A 32 -11.78 -0.23 -25.42
C GLY A 32 -13.00 -0.75 -24.66
N LEU A 33 -12.85 -1.16 -23.41
CA LEU A 33 -13.95 -1.67 -22.59
C LEU A 33 -14.68 -0.53 -21.87
N SER A 34 -15.98 -0.72 -21.62
CA SER A 34 -16.75 0.11 -20.70
C SER A 34 -16.37 -0.21 -19.26
N VAL A 35 -16.14 0.81 -18.43
CA VAL A 35 -15.62 0.65 -17.06
C VAL A 35 -16.40 1.53 -16.09
N GLY A 36 -16.94 0.91 -15.03
CA GLY A 36 -17.47 1.59 -13.86
C GLY A 36 -16.56 1.40 -12.64
N ILE A 37 -16.34 2.46 -11.88
CA ILE A 37 -15.60 2.42 -10.60
C ILE A 37 -16.56 2.73 -9.47
N ILE A 38 -16.65 1.86 -8.47
CA ILE A 38 -17.43 2.10 -7.27
C ILE A 38 -16.48 2.40 -6.10
N THR A 39 -16.77 3.45 -5.34
CA THR A 39 -16.04 3.75 -4.12
C THR A 39 -16.97 4.16 -2.99
N LYS A 40 -16.74 3.61 -1.79
CA LYS A 40 -17.52 3.98 -0.60
C LYS A 40 -17.20 5.37 -0.02
N SER A 41 -16.16 6.02 -0.54
CA SER A 41 -15.73 7.37 -0.21
C SER A 41 -15.66 8.22 -1.47
N LEU A 42 -15.01 9.37 -1.42
CA LEU A 42 -14.82 10.26 -2.57
C LEU A 42 -13.61 9.81 -3.41
N LEU A 43 -13.66 10.08 -4.71
CA LEU A 43 -12.51 9.91 -5.59
C LEU A 43 -11.34 10.76 -5.08
N GLY A 44 -10.14 10.17 -5.02
CA GLY A 44 -8.95 10.83 -4.46
C GLY A 44 -8.79 10.75 -2.94
N LYS A 45 -9.70 10.08 -2.22
CA LYS A 45 -9.65 9.91 -0.75
C LYS A 45 -9.15 8.53 -0.30
N ALA A 46 -8.78 7.65 -1.23
CA ALA A 46 -8.29 6.32 -0.91
C ALA A 46 -7.02 6.35 -0.02
N HIS A 47 -6.82 5.30 0.79
CA HIS A 47 -5.68 5.20 1.71
C HIS A 47 -4.31 5.40 1.04
N THR A 48 -4.18 5.08 -0.25
CA THR A 48 -2.96 5.31 -1.06
C THR A 48 -2.45 6.76 -0.95
N VAL A 49 -3.31 7.76 -0.78
CA VAL A 49 -2.93 9.17 -0.59
C VAL A 49 -1.98 9.38 0.59
N MET A 50 -2.11 8.55 1.63
CA MET A 50 -1.33 8.67 2.86
C MET A 50 0.05 8.00 2.78
N ALA A 51 0.43 7.44 1.63
CA ALA A 51 1.73 6.83 1.46
C ALA A 51 2.81 7.89 1.20
N GLU A 52 3.80 7.94 2.08
CA GLU A 52 4.80 9.02 2.12
C GLU A 52 6.14 8.61 1.52
N GLY A 53 6.50 7.33 1.64
CA GLY A 53 7.87 6.87 1.46
C GLY A 53 8.40 6.88 0.03
N GLY A 54 7.63 6.43 -0.93
CA GLY A 54 8.03 6.26 -2.32
C GLY A 54 7.62 4.92 -2.92
N MET A 55 7.76 4.80 -4.22
CA MET A 55 7.47 3.63 -5.04
C MET A 55 8.76 2.87 -5.34
N ALA A 56 8.86 1.61 -4.89
CA ALA A 56 10.06 0.80 -5.11
C ALA A 56 10.17 0.34 -6.57
N ALA A 57 11.25 0.73 -7.23
CA ALA A 57 11.56 0.37 -8.61
C ALA A 57 13.07 0.37 -8.85
N ALA A 58 13.63 -0.73 -9.32
CA ALA A 58 15.08 -0.88 -9.55
C ALA A 58 15.47 -0.20 -10.87
N MET A 59 15.56 1.13 -10.88
CA MET A 59 15.85 1.95 -12.07
C MET A 59 17.36 2.15 -12.31
N GLY A 60 18.21 1.88 -11.30
CA GLY A 60 19.66 2.07 -11.41
C GLY A 60 20.11 3.54 -11.52
N ASN A 61 19.28 4.50 -11.11
CA ASN A 61 19.58 5.92 -11.28
C ASN A 61 20.58 6.46 -10.26
N VAL A 62 20.54 5.95 -9.03
CA VAL A 62 21.45 6.31 -7.93
C VAL A 62 22.56 5.28 -7.81
N TYR A 63 22.21 4.01 -7.86
CA TYR A 63 23.14 2.87 -7.85
C TYR A 63 23.02 2.08 -9.16
N PRO A 64 23.97 2.21 -10.09
CA PRO A 64 23.92 1.51 -11.39
C PRO A 64 23.88 -0.01 -11.27
N GLU A 65 24.32 -0.56 -10.13
CA GLU A 65 24.31 -1.99 -9.82
C GLU A 65 22.91 -2.50 -9.48
N ASP A 66 21.97 -1.61 -9.12
CA ASP A 66 20.61 -2.01 -8.80
C ASP A 66 19.85 -2.43 -10.06
N ASN A 67 19.18 -3.56 -9.96
CA ASN A 67 18.42 -4.16 -11.04
C ASN A 67 17.27 -5.01 -10.48
N TRP A 68 16.38 -5.46 -11.36
CA TRP A 68 15.21 -6.23 -10.97
C TRP A 68 15.55 -7.53 -10.20
N MET A 69 16.69 -8.19 -10.47
CA MET A 69 17.08 -9.41 -9.74
C MET A 69 17.44 -9.12 -8.30
N VAL A 70 18.11 -7.98 -8.04
CA VAL A 70 18.40 -7.54 -6.66
C VAL A 70 17.10 -7.18 -5.96
N HIS A 71 16.19 -6.45 -6.61
CA HIS A 71 14.87 -6.13 -6.06
C HIS A 71 14.06 -7.40 -5.74
N PHE A 72 14.03 -8.36 -6.64
CA PHE A 72 13.38 -9.66 -6.42
C PHE A 72 13.96 -10.40 -5.21
N ARG A 73 15.30 -10.50 -5.10
CA ARG A 73 15.97 -11.17 -3.96
C ARG A 73 15.65 -10.49 -2.64
N ASP A 74 15.68 -9.16 -2.61
CA ASP A 74 15.34 -8.40 -1.41
C ASP A 74 13.87 -8.65 -1.02
N THR A 75 12.95 -8.65 -1.98
CA THR A 75 11.52 -8.92 -1.76
C THR A 75 11.29 -10.32 -1.21
N MET A 76 11.91 -11.35 -1.79
CA MET A 76 11.82 -12.74 -1.31
C MET A 76 12.38 -12.88 0.11
N ARG A 77 13.57 -12.31 0.37
CA ARG A 77 14.20 -12.34 1.70
C ARG A 77 13.35 -11.58 2.73
N GLY A 78 12.85 -10.40 2.36
CA GLY A 78 11.98 -9.58 3.20
C GLY A 78 10.70 -10.29 3.58
N GLY A 79 10.06 -10.98 2.63
CA GLY A 79 8.85 -11.79 2.83
C GLY A 79 9.09 -13.16 3.47
N LYS A 80 10.33 -13.44 3.95
CA LYS A 80 10.74 -14.70 4.60
C LYS A 80 10.53 -15.92 3.68
N TYR A 81 10.62 -15.72 2.36
CA TYR A 81 10.42 -16.75 1.32
C TYR A 81 9.01 -17.38 1.29
N LEU A 82 8.02 -16.74 1.89
CA LEU A 82 6.60 -17.13 1.79
C LEU A 82 5.90 -16.48 0.59
N ASN A 83 6.59 -15.59 -0.11
CA ASN A 83 6.06 -14.92 -1.29
C ASN A 83 5.71 -15.93 -2.40
N ASN A 84 4.64 -15.66 -3.15
CA ASN A 84 4.52 -16.21 -4.49
C ASN A 84 5.67 -15.64 -5.34
N TYR A 85 6.63 -16.50 -5.67
CA TYR A 85 7.86 -16.08 -6.36
C TYR A 85 7.57 -15.45 -7.73
N ARG A 86 6.53 -15.92 -8.42
CA ARG A 86 6.16 -15.38 -9.73
C ARG A 86 5.64 -13.96 -9.62
N MET A 87 4.79 -13.67 -8.62
CA MET A 87 4.36 -12.30 -8.33
C MET A 87 5.55 -11.40 -7.99
N ALA A 88 6.44 -11.84 -7.12
CA ALA A 88 7.63 -11.07 -6.74
C ALA A 88 8.55 -10.79 -7.95
N GLU A 89 8.71 -11.75 -8.86
CA GLU A 89 9.46 -11.60 -10.10
C GLU A 89 8.83 -10.58 -11.03
N LEU A 90 7.53 -10.71 -11.31
CA LEU A 90 6.78 -9.80 -12.17
C LEU A 90 6.80 -8.37 -11.63
N HIS A 91 6.56 -8.22 -10.33
CA HIS A 91 6.63 -6.93 -9.65
C HIS A 91 8.00 -6.26 -9.85
N ALA A 92 9.09 -6.98 -9.55
CA ALA A 92 10.44 -6.42 -9.66
C ALA A 92 10.82 -6.04 -11.10
N LYS A 93 10.37 -6.82 -12.10
CA LYS A 93 10.63 -6.57 -13.51
C LYS A 93 9.84 -5.38 -14.07
N GLU A 94 8.57 -5.25 -13.68
CA GLU A 94 7.67 -4.26 -14.28
C GLU A 94 7.66 -2.92 -13.56
N ALA A 95 8.02 -2.86 -12.28
CA ALA A 95 7.97 -1.64 -11.49
C ALA A 95 8.71 -0.44 -12.14
N PRO A 96 9.92 -0.58 -12.75
CA PRO A 96 10.59 0.54 -13.40
C PRO A 96 9.77 1.16 -14.53
N GLU A 97 9.16 0.35 -15.39
CA GLU A 97 8.30 0.86 -16.47
C GLU A 97 7.08 1.58 -15.94
N ARG A 98 6.53 1.14 -14.81
CA ARG A 98 5.36 1.78 -14.19
C ARG A 98 5.70 3.16 -13.64
N VAL A 99 6.92 3.38 -13.14
CA VAL A 99 7.39 4.73 -12.74
C VAL A 99 7.46 5.65 -13.95
N TRP A 100 8.03 5.19 -15.07
CA TRP A 100 8.07 5.96 -16.32
C TRP A 100 6.69 6.25 -16.88
N GLU A 101 5.76 5.32 -16.80
CA GLU A 101 4.37 5.49 -17.23
C GLU A 101 3.68 6.60 -16.43
N LEU A 102 3.85 6.60 -15.09
CA LEU A 102 3.33 7.66 -14.23
C LEU A 102 3.93 9.03 -14.56
N GLU A 103 5.22 9.09 -14.85
CA GLU A 103 5.88 10.32 -15.29
C GLU A 103 5.30 10.84 -16.60
N GLN A 104 5.10 9.96 -17.58
CA GLN A 104 4.45 10.31 -18.84
C GLN A 104 3.02 10.84 -18.66
N TRP A 105 2.34 10.42 -17.60
CA TRP A 105 1.01 10.94 -17.23
C TRP A 105 1.07 12.20 -16.36
N GLY A 106 2.28 12.71 -16.07
CA GLY A 106 2.49 13.97 -15.39
C GLY A 106 2.81 13.89 -13.90
N ALA A 107 3.29 12.73 -13.41
CA ALA A 107 3.83 12.63 -12.05
C ALA A 107 5.19 13.38 -11.95
N LEU A 108 5.34 14.18 -10.91
CA LEU A 108 6.50 15.07 -10.71
C LEU A 108 7.47 14.49 -9.67
N PHE A 109 8.15 13.39 -10.03
CA PHE A 109 9.16 12.79 -9.17
C PHE A 109 10.36 13.72 -8.91
N ASP A 110 10.94 13.63 -7.71
CA ASP A 110 12.17 14.31 -7.36
C ASP A 110 13.32 13.86 -8.27
N ARG A 111 14.28 14.79 -8.51
CA ARG A 111 15.36 14.60 -9.49
C ARG A 111 16.74 14.63 -8.85
N THR A 112 17.63 13.83 -9.43
CA THR A 112 19.07 13.97 -9.24
C THR A 112 19.58 15.23 -9.92
N LYS A 113 20.82 15.62 -9.65
CA LYS A 113 21.45 16.80 -10.28
C LYS A 113 21.59 16.68 -11.81
N ASP A 114 21.69 15.43 -12.30
CA ASP A 114 21.77 15.10 -13.74
C ASP A 114 20.39 14.82 -14.37
N GLY A 115 19.31 15.14 -13.65
CA GLY A 115 17.93 15.10 -14.17
C GLY A 115 17.24 13.76 -14.16
N LYS A 116 17.85 12.70 -13.62
CA LYS A 116 17.20 11.37 -13.47
C LYS A 116 16.22 11.39 -12.30
N ILE A 117 15.27 10.47 -12.27
CA ILE A 117 14.38 10.27 -11.11
C ILE A 117 15.23 9.89 -9.89
N LEU A 118 15.11 10.67 -8.82
CA LEU A 118 15.81 10.41 -7.57
C LEU A 118 15.17 9.22 -6.84
N GLN A 119 16.02 8.36 -6.30
CA GLN A 119 15.62 7.21 -5.51
C GLN A 119 16.20 7.31 -4.10
N ARG A 120 15.42 6.95 -3.08
CA ARG A 120 15.83 6.98 -1.66
C ARG A 120 15.94 5.59 -1.05
N ASP A 121 16.68 5.52 0.06
CA ASP A 121 16.86 4.32 0.85
C ASP A 121 15.66 4.03 1.74
N PHE A 122 15.32 2.74 1.85
CA PHE A 122 14.35 2.20 2.80
C PHE A 122 14.82 0.87 3.36
N GLY A 123 14.31 0.50 4.55
CA GLY A 123 14.68 -0.71 5.24
C GLY A 123 14.42 -1.99 4.43
N GLY A 124 15.35 -2.94 4.51
CA GLY A 124 15.28 -4.22 3.84
C GLY A 124 15.70 -4.23 2.37
N HIS A 125 15.79 -3.08 1.72
CA HIS A 125 16.34 -2.95 0.36
C HIS A 125 17.86 -2.82 0.38
N ARG A 126 18.53 -3.50 -0.54
CA ARG A 126 19.99 -3.41 -0.66
C ARG A 126 20.45 -2.05 -1.18
N TYR A 127 19.71 -1.47 -2.13
CA TYR A 127 20.01 -0.19 -2.76
C TYR A 127 18.87 0.81 -2.62
N ALA A 128 19.18 2.09 -2.72
CA ALA A 128 18.18 3.13 -2.85
C ALA A 128 17.38 2.95 -4.13
N ARG A 129 16.10 2.60 -4.04
CA ARG A 129 15.26 2.34 -5.21
C ARG A 129 13.87 2.97 -5.15
N LEU A 130 13.54 3.73 -4.12
CA LEU A 130 12.22 4.32 -3.98
C LEU A 130 12.13 5.64 -4.72
N ALA A 131 11.50 5.65 -5.91
CA ALA A 131 11.10 6.88 -6.60
C ALA A 131 10.07 7.62 -5.74
N HIS A 132 10.24 8.94 -5.52
CA HIS A 132 9.45 9.68 -4.55
C HIS A 132 9.23 11.14 -4.94
N VAL A 133 8.26 11.76 -4.26
CA VAL A 133 7.97 13.20 -4.31
C VAL A 133 7.97 13.69 -2.87
N GLY A 134 9.13 14.16 -2.39
CA GLY A 134 9.31 14.50 -0.98
C GLY A 134 8.82 13.36 -0.06
N ASP A 135 7.96 13.69 0.89
CA ASP A 135 7.23 12.77 1.77
C ASP A 135 5.72 12.71 1.41
N ARG A 136 5.34 12.87 0.12
CA ARG A 136 3.97 12.93 -0.38
C ARG A 136 3.74 12.10 -1.65
N THR A 137 4.47 11.00 -1.79
CA THR A 137 4.44 10.18 -3.02
C THR A 137 3.06 9.62 -3.33
N GLY A 138 2.32 9.15 -2.32
CA GLY A 138 0.97 8.61 -2.52
C GLY A 138 -0.04 9.65 -3.02
N LEU A 139 0.05 10.88 -2.53
CA LEU A 139 -0.77 11.99 -3.01
C LEU A 139 -0.52 12.28 -4.49
N GLU A 140 0.76 12.34 -4.89
CA GLU A 140 1.13 12.55 -6.29
C GLU A 140 0.68 11.41 -7.19
N LEU A 141 0.81 10.16 -6.71
CA LEU A 141 0.36 8.97 -7.42
C LEU A 141 -1.16 9.04 -7.68
N ILE A 142 -1.95 9.30 -6.65
CA ILE A 142 -3.42 9.38 -6.78
C ILE A 142 -3.82 10.56 -7.66
N ARG A 143 -3.20 11.73 -7.51
CA ARG A 143 -3.43 12.89 -8.39
C ARG A 143 -3.27 12.51 -9.86
N THR A 144 -2.16 11.86 -10.19
CA THR A 144 -1.82 11.46 -11.56
C THR A 144 -2.81 10.44 -12.12
N LEU A 145 -3.08 9.37 -11.36
CA LEU A 145 -4.01 8.31 -11.78
C LEU A 145 -5.44 8.82 -11.91
N GLN A 146 -5.92 9.60 -10.95
CA GLN A 146 -7.24 10.21 -10.97
C GLN A 146 -7.41 11.11 -12.20
N GLN A 147 -6.43 11.98 -12.45
CA GLN A 147 -6.46 12.87 -13.62
C GLN A 147 -6.53 12.05 -14.92
N LYS A 148 -5.76 10.96 -15.01
CA LYS A 148 -5.78 10.07 -16.17
C LYS A 148 -7.14 9.39 -16.35
N VAL A 149 -7.72 8.80 -15.30
CA VAL A 149 -9.03 8.14 -15.30
C VAL A 149 -10.13 9.12 -15.73
N VAL A 150 -10.16 10.33 -15.15
CA VAL A 150 -11.15 11.36 -15.49
C VAL A 150 -11.00 11.80 -16.96
N SER A 151 -9.77 11.96 -17.44
CA SER A 151 -9.52 12.34 -18.86
C SER A 151 -9.99 11.28 -19.87
N MET A 152 -10.19 10.03 -19.44
CA MET A 152 -10.68 8.92 -20.27
C MET A 152 -12.22 8.75 -20.21
N GLY A 153 -12.93 9.63 -19.49
CA GLY A 153 -14.38 9.58 -19.35
C GLY A 153 -14.87 8.29 -18.69
N THR A 154 -14.23 7.90 -17.57
CA THR A 154 -14.62 6.73 -16.78
C THR A 154 -15.71 7.12 -15.78
N ASP A 155 -16.76 6.33 -15.68
CA ASP A 155 -17.83 6.53 -14.70
C ASP A 155 -17.35 6.17 -13.29
N VAL A 156 -17.63 7.05 -12.31
CA VAL A 156 -17.22 6.87 -10.92
C VAL A 156 -18.39 7.09 -9.99
N TYR A 157 -18.77 6.06 -9.26
CA TYR A 157 -19.86 6.02 -8.29
C TYR A 157 -19.29 6.23 -6.88
N MET A 158 -19.29 7.48 -6.44
CA MET A 158 -18.77 7.89 -5.14
C MET A 158 -19.82 7.71 -4.04
N GLU A 159 -19.35 7.41 -2.82
CA GLU A 159 -20.22 7.19 -1.64
C GLU A 159 -21.24 6.06 -1.84
N CYS A 160 -20.92 5.11 -2.70
CA CYS A 160 -21.67 3.89 -2.90
C CYS A 160 -20.99 2.72 -2.16
N LYS A 161 -21.70 2.10 -1.22
CA LYS A 161 -21.22 0.96 -0.45
C LYS A 161 -21.69 -0.33 -1.12
N VAL A 162 -20.75 -1.13 -1.59
CA VAL A 162 -21.05 -2.49 -2.07
C VAL A 162 -21.31 -3.40 -0.87
N LEU A 163 -22.36 -4.18 -0.94
CA LEU A 163 -22.78 -5.16 0.06
C LEU A 163 -22.29 -6.56 -0.29
N GLN A 164 -22.54 -7.00 -1.52
CA GLN A 164 -22.27 -8.37 -1.96
C GLN A 164 -21.96 -8.41 -3.45
N LEU A 165 -21.08 -9.36 -3.86
CA LEU A 165 -20.93 -9.78 -5.24
C LEU A 165 -22.07 -10.73 -5.60
N VAL A 166 -22.47 -10.73 -6.87
CA VAL A 166 -23.55 -11.60 -7.37
C VAL A 166 -23.05 -12.42 -8.55
N HIS A 167 -23.57 -13.65 -8.67
CA HIS A 167 -23.21 -14.60 -9.72
C HIS A 167 -24.26 -14.65 -10.83
N ASP A 168 -23.88 -15.22 -11.96
CA ASP A 168 -24.81 -15.70 -12.95
C ASP A 168 -25.21 -17.17 -12.69
N ALA A 169 -26.07 -17.72 -13.55
CA ALA A 169 -26.56 -19.08 -13.43
C ALA A 169 -25.46 -20.16 -13.54
N GLU A 170 -24.31 -19.83 -14.11
CA GLU A 170 -23.15 -20.70 -14.27
C GLU A 170 -22.13 -20.54 -13.13
N GLY A 171 -22.40 -19.68 -12.14
CA GLY A 171 -21.52 -19.43 -10.99
C GLY A 171 -20.34 -18.50 -11.30
N ARG A 172 -20.37 -17.73 -12.38
CA ARG A 172 -19.40 -16.68 -12.68
C ARG A 172 -19.83 -15.38 -12.02
N ILE A 173 -18.89 -14.55 -11.59
CA ILE A 173 -19.22 -13.22 -11.08
C ILE A 173 -19.83 -12.37 -12.22
N ALA A 174 -21.03 -11.84 -11.97
CA ALA A 174 -21.81 -11.07 -12.91
C ALA A 174 -22.09 -9.63 -12.46
N GLY A 175 -21.58 -9.23 -11.28
CA GLY A 175 -21.76 -7.87 -10.79
C GLY A 175 -21.79 -7.78 -9.28
N CYS A 176 -22.48 -6.75 -8.78
CA CYS A 176 -22.66 -6.56 -7.34
C CYS A 176 -23.96 -5.77 -7.05
N VAL A 177 -24.37 -5.86 -5.77
CA VAL A 177 -25.41 -5.02 -5.18
C VAL A 177 -24.80 -4.09 -4.13
N GLY A 178 -25.26 -2.86 -4.08
CA GLY A 178 -24.82 -1.87 -3.12
C GLY A 178 -25.94 -0.89 -2.75
N TYR A 179 -25.58 0.14 -2.00
CA TYR A 179 -26.48 1.24 -1.67
C TYR A 179 -25.76 2.58 -1.64
N TRP A 180 -26.50 3.62 -1.93
CA TRP A 180 -26.04 5.01 -1.81
C TRP A 180 -26.01 5.40 -0.33
N ARG A 181 -24.84 5.79 0.18
CA ARG A 181 -24.66 6.15 1.60
C ARG A 181 -25.51 7.36 2.03
N ALA A 182 -25.80 8.28 1.10
CA ALA A 182 -26.56 9.48 1.38
C ALA A 182 -28.07 9.22 1.54
N SER A 183 -28.65 8.37 0.67
CA SER A 183 -30.09 8.11 0.61
C SER A 183 -30.51 6.79 1.24
N GLY A 184 -29.61 5.80 1.27
CA GLY A 184 -29.91 4.42 1.64
C GLY A 184 -30.59 3.61 0.52
N GLU A 185 -30.79 4.19 -0.66
CA GLU A 185 -31.37 3.52 -1.81
C GLU A 185 -30.42 2.47 -2.38
N PHE A 186 -30.96 1.31 -2.71
CA PHE A 186 -30.17 0.23 -3.30
C PHE A 186 -29.89 0.48 -4.79
N VAL A 187 -28.77 -0.03 -5.25
CA VAL A 187 -28.30 0.06 -6.63
C VAL A 187 -27.65 -1.26 -7.05
N THR A 188 -27.88 -1.68 -8.28
CA THR A 188 -27.28 -2.88 -8.86
C THR A 188 -26.33 -2.51 -9.99
N PHE A 189 -25.23 -3.23 -10.06
CA PHE A 189 -24.25 -3.11 -11.13
C PHE A 189 -24.01 -4.47 -11.76
N GLN A 190 -24.37 -4.60 -13.03
CA GLN A 190 -24.07 -5.77 -13.82
C GLN A 190 -22.74 -5.58 -14.54
N ALA A 191 -21.94 -6.62 -14.61
CA ALA A 191 -20.66 -6.56 -15.31
C ALA A 191 -20.24 -7.92 -15.85
N LYS A 192 -19.46 -7.91 -16.92
CA LYS A 192 -18.86 -9.13 -17.49
C LYS A 192 -17.75 -9.67 -16.62
N THR A 193 -17.05 -8.79 -15.84
CA THR A 193 -16.03 -9.13 -14.85
C THR A 193 -16.00 -8.09 -13.74
N VAL A 194 -15.54 -8.50 -12.54
CA VAL A 194 -15.36 -7.62 -11.38
C VAL A 194 -13.92 -7.66 -10.91
N ILE A 195 -13.31 -6.49 -10.65
CA ILE A 195 -11.99 -6.35 -10.06
C ILE A 195 -12.13 -5.77 -8.65
N LEU A 196 -11.72 -6.52 -7.63
CA LEU A 196 -11.59 -6.04 -6.26
C LEU A 196 -10.28 -5.26 -6.10
N ALA A 197 -10.37 -3.99 -5.71
CA ALA A 197 -9.26 -3.10 -5.40
C ALA A 197 -9.53 -2.31 -4.10
N THR A 198 -10.14 -2.98 -3.13
CA THR A 198 -10.77 -2.41 -1.94
C THR A 198 -9.79 -2.07 -0.82
N GLY A 199 -8.49 -2.37 -1.00
CA GLY A 199 -7.49 -2.19 0.04
C GLY A 199 -7.58 -3.24 1.15
N GLY A 200 -6.89 -2.99 2.26
CA GLY A 200 -6.73 -3.93 3.36
C GLY A 200 -7.79 -3.85 4.44
N ALA A 201 -7.46 -4.41 5.62
CA ALA A 201 -8.32 -4.53 6.79
C ALA A 201 -7.70 -3.91 8.06
N GLY A 202 -6.70 -3.04 7.92
CA GLY A 202 -5.92 -2.54 9.06
C GLY A 202 -6.73 -1.74 10.08
N LYS A 203 -7.92 -1.26 9.73
CA LYS A 203 -8.83 -0.56 10.65
C LYS A 203 -9.49 -1.49 11.68
N SER A 204 -9.36 -2.79 11.53
CA SER A 204 -9.76 -3.77 12.55
C SER A 204 -8.88 -3.71 13.80
N TRP A 205 -7.72 -3.05 13.74
CA TRP A 205 -6.82 -2.86 14.88
C TRP A 205 -7.03 -1.50 15.55
N LYS A 206 -6.96 -1.48 16.88
CA LYS A 206 -7.17 -0.27 17.69
C LYS A 206 -6.15 0.83 17.37
N PHE A 207 -4.88 0.45 17.14
CA PHE A 207 -3.80 1.37 16.74
C PHE A 207 -3.36 1.02 15.33
N THR A 208 -3.69 1.90 14.41
CA THR A 208 -3.46 1.68 13.00
C THR A 208 -3.16 2.99 12.27
N SER A 209 -2.29 2.91 11.28
CA SER A 209 -2.04 4.00 10.32
C SER A 209 -3.05 4.03 9.18
N ASN A 210 -3.96 3.08 9.12
CA ASN A 210 -4.90 2.94 8.03
C ASN A 210 -6.06 3.93 8.14
N SER A 211 -6.54 4.40 6.99
CA SER A 211 -7.74 5.22 6.88
C SER A 211 -9.00 4.44 7.29
N TRP A 212 -10.09 5.17 7.50
CA TRP A 212 -11.39 4.60 7.91
C TRP A 212 -11.97 3.62 6.88
N GLU A 213 -11.53 3.67 5.63
CA GLU A 213 -11.98 2.83 4.54
C GLU A 213 -11.39 1.41 4.56
N SER A 214 -10.26 1.20 5.25
CA SER A 214 -9.55 -0.08 5.28
C SER A 214 -10.18 -1.08 6.27
N THR A 215 -11.40 -1.52 5.99
CA THR A 215 -12.25 -2.33 6.89
C THR A 215 -12.37 -3.81 6.51
N GLY A 216 -11.68 -4.26 5.45
CA GLY A 216 -11.68 -5.67 5.03
C GLY A 216 -12.88 -6.10 4.19
N ASP A 217 -13.69 -5.16 3.71
CA ASP A 217 -14.91 -5.46 2.96
C ASP A 217 -14.64 -6.37 1.75
N GLY A 218 -13.57 -6.11 0.99
CA GLY A 218 -13.24 -6.90 -0.20
C GLY A 218 -12.82 -8.34 0.13
N HIS A 219 -12.11 -8.55 1.25
CA HIS A 219 -11.77 -9.90 1.72
C HIS A 219 -13.04 -10.68 2.07
N ALA A 220 -13.99 -10.04 2.77
CA ALA A 220 -15.27 -10.66 3.13
C ALA A 220 -16.09 -10.98 1.88
N MET A 221 -16.25 -10.03 0.96
CA MET A 221 -17.01 -10.24 -0.28
C MET A 221 -16.40 -11.35 -1.15
N ALA A 222 -15.06 -11.40 -1.26
CA ALA A 222 -14.38 -12.45 -2.01
C ALA A 222 -14.60 -13.83 -1.38
N LEU A 223 -14.50 -13.93 -0.05
CA LEU A 223 -14.74 -15.19 0.68
C LEU A 223 -16.18 -15.66 0.51
N TRP A 224 -17.16 -14.77 0.66
CA TRP A 224 -18.58 -15.10 0.46
C TRP A 224 -18.89 -15.51 -0.98
N ALA A 225 -18.20 -14.94 -1.95
CA ALA A 225 -18.30 -15.34 -3.35
C ALA A 225 -17.59 -16.67 -3.68
N GLY A 226 -16.91 -17.31 -2.72
CA GLY A 226 -16.22 -18.58 -2.90
C GLY A 226 -14.73 -18.49 -3.24
N ALA A 227 -14.13 -17.30 -3.23
CA ALA A 227 -12.70 -17.15 -3.44
C ALA A 227 -11.87 -17.59 -2.22
N ASN A 228 -10.65 -18.05 -2.46
CA ASN A 228 -9.70 -18.41 -1.41
C ASN A 228 -9.03 -17.17 -0.83
N LEU A 229 -8.79 -17.18 0.48
CA LEU A 229 -7.91 -16.23 1.16
C LEU A 229 -6.62 -16.93 1.59
N ILE A 230 -5.47 -16.25 1.47
CA ILE A 230 -4.16 -16.78 1.88
C ILE A 230 -3.45 -15.80 2.81
N ASP A 231 -2.60 -16.34 3.69
CA ASP A 231 -1.68 -15.59 4.57
C ASP A 231 -2.35 -14.50 5.43
N MET A 232 -3.64 -14.65 5.78
CA MET A 232 -4.41 -13.63 6.51
C MET A 232 -3.87 -13.34 7.91
N GLU A 233 -3.06 -14.22 8.49
CA GLU A 233 -2.32 -14.01 9.74
C GLU A 233 -1.12 -13.08 9.59
N CYS A 234 -0.66 -12.81 8.36
CA CYS A 234 0.51 -11.98 8.09
C CYS A 234 0.14 -10.50 8.10
N ILE A 235 0.26 -9.88 9.28
CA ILE A 235 -0.04 -8.47 9.49
C ILE A 235 1.27 -7.71 9.74
N GLN A 236 1.51 -6.63 8.98
CA GLN A 236 2.66 -5.76 9.19
C GLN A 236 2.35 -4.64 10.17
N PHE A 237 3.18 -4.54 11.20
CA PHE A 237 3.23 -3.36 12.05
C PHE A 237 4.34 -2.43 11.56
N HIS A 238 3.99 -1.20 11.20
CA HIS A 238 4.99 -0.18 10.92
C HIS A 238 5.67 0.21 12.24
N PRO A 239 7.01 0.26 12.30
CA PRO A 239 7.73 0.53 13.55
C PRO A 239 7.39 1.87 14.17
N THR A 240 7.11 2.86 13.31
CA THR A 240 7.00 4.26 13.69
C THR A 240 5.61 4.80 13.38
N GLY A 241 4.73 4.79 14.36
CA GLY A 241 3.47 5.53 14.42
C GLY A 241 3.49 6.49 15.59
N MET A 242 2.75 7.59 15.54
CA MET A 242 2.60 8.49 16.68
C MET A 242 1.97 7.75 17.87
N VAL A 243 2.49 7.93 19.06
CA VAL A 243 1.90 7.34 20.28
C VAL A 243 1.17 8.38 21.11
N TRP A 244 1.49 9.65 20.91
CA TRP A 244 0.90 10.78 21.62
C TRP A 244 0.66 11.97 20.67
N PRO A 245 -0.42 12.77 20.86
CA PRO A 245 -1.54 12.54 21.81
C PRO A 245 -2.44 11.36 21.40
N LEU A 246 -3.25 10.85 22.32
CA LEU A 246 -4.08 9.64 22.10
C LEU A 246 -5.06 9.77 20.93
N SER A 247 -5.52 10.99 20.61
CA SER A 247 -6.42 11.28 19.49
C SER A 247 -5.84 10.95 18.12
N VAL A 248 -4.52 10.96 17.99
CA VAL A 248 -3.79 10.69 16.74
C VAL A 248 -2.87 9.46 16.85
N ARG A 249 -3.04 8.68 17.92
CA ARG A 249 -2.25 7.46 18.13
C ARG A 249 -2.43 6.48 16.97
N GLY A 250 -1.32 6.02 16.44
CA GLY A 250 -1.25 5.11 15.29
C GLY A 250 -0.99 5.83 13.96
N LEU A 251 -1.13 7.15 13.89
CA LEU A 251 -0.86 7.90 12.66
C LEU A 251 0.59 7.68 12.21
N LEU A 252 0.77 7.47 10.92
CA LEU A 252 2.06 7.09 10.34
C LEU A 252 3.14 8.15 10.58
N VAL A 253 4.32 7.70 10.97
CA VAL A 253 5.57 8.46 10.91
C VAL A 253 6.47 7.79 9.90
N THR A 254 6.74 8.47 8.79
CA THR A 254 7.38 7.87 7.62
C THR A 254 8.75 7.25 7.94
N GLU A 255 9.05 6.15 7.30
CA GLU A 255 10.39 5.54 7.33
C GLU A 255 11.47 6.47 6.78
N GLY A 256 11.09 7.45 5.96
CA GLY A 256 11.97 8.48 5.44
C GLY A 256 12.75 9.22 6.52
N VAL A 257 12.17 9.40 7.73
CA VAL A 257 12.89 10.01 8.87
C VAL A 257 14.16 9.22 9.21
N ARG A 258 14.04 7.87 9.27
CA ARG A 258 15.18 6.97 9.54
C ARG A 258 16.13 6.92 8.35
N GLY A 259 15.61 6.93 7.13
CA GLY A 259 16.40 7.01 5.89
C GLY A 259 17.21 8.30 5.77
N ASP A 260 16.69 9.41 6.27
CA ASP A 260 17.37 10.72 6.28
C ASP A 260 18.28 10.94 7.51
N GLY A 261 18.45 9.93 8.39
CA GLY A 261 19.42 9.94 9.50
C GLY A 261 18.84 9.96 10.91
N GLY A 262 17.51 9.86 11.05
CA GLY A 262 16.87 9.73 12.35
C GLY A 262 17.20 8.41 13.04
N VAL A 263 17.50 8.46 14.34
CA VAL A 263 17.91 7.32 15.17
C VAL A 263 16.87 7.01 16.25
N LEU A 264 16.82 5.74 16.68
CA LEU A 264 15.90 5.29 17.71
C LEU A 264 16.59 5.26 19.08
N ARG A 265 16.02 6.00 20.05
CA ARG A 265 16.50 6.06 21.43
C ARG A 265 15.44 5.58 22.42
N ASN A 266 15.89 4.87 23.46
CA ASN A 266 15.04 4.51 24.60
C ASN A 266 14.97 5.67 25.64
N SER A 267 14.26 5.47 26.73
CA SER A 267 14.11 6.47 27.81
C SER A 267 15.42 6.79 28.56
N LEU A 268 16.45 5.98 28.38
CA LEU A 268 17.80 6.22 28.93
C LEU A 268 18.68 7.03 27.96
N GLY A 269 18.15 7.39 26.77
CA GLY A 269 18.90 8.08 25.71
C GLY A 269 19.78 7.16 24.85
N GLU A 270 19.77 5.86 25.10
CA GLU A 270 20.58 4.88 24.37
C GLU A 270 20.03 4.62 22.96
N ARG A 271 20.88 4.58 21.97
CA ARG A 271 20.58 4.13 20.61
C ARG A 271 20.54 2.60 20.58
N PHE A 272 19.42 2.03 20.94
CA PHE A 272 19.27 0.63 21.33
C PHE A 272 19.28 -0.39 20.18
N MET A 273 19.08 0.04 18.94
CA MET A 273 18.92 -0.87 17.81
C MET A 273 20.10 -1.83 17.59
N PHE A 274 21.31 -1.45 17.95
CA PHE A 274 22.51 -2.30 17.87
C PHE A 274 22.40 -3.60 18.70
N ASN A 275 21.58 -3.57 19.76
CA ASN A 275 21.37 -4.73 20.64
C ASN A 275 20.40 -5.77 20.05
N TYR A 276 19.73 -5.44 18.94
CA TYR A 276 18.63 -6.23 18.36
C TYR A 276 18.90 -6.70 16.91
N VAL A 277 20.13 -6.59 16.44
CA VAL A 277 20.50 -7.05 15.10
C VAL A 277 20.54 -8.57 15.07
N ALA A 278 19.59 -9.21 14.35
CA ALA A 278 19.58 -10.66 14.19
C ALA A 278 20.80 -11.15 13.38
N ASP A 279 21.28 -12.35 13.66
CA ASP A 279 22.51 -12.92 13.08
C ASP A 279 22.53 -12.86 11.54
N MET A 280 21.40 -13.09 10.91
CA MET A 280 21.26 -13.06 9.45
C MET A 280 21.50 -11.67 8.82
N PHE A 281 21.45 -10.59 9.61
CA PHE A 281 21.66 -9.22 9.14
C PHE A 281 23.01 -8.63 9.61
N ARG A 282 23.74 -9.28 10.51
CA ARG A 282 25.00 -8.73 11.11
C ARG A 282 26.05 -8.38 10.07
N ALA A 283 26.21 -9.21 9.03
CA ALA A 283 27.19 -8.96 7.99
C ALA A 283 26.96 -7.67 7.18
N GLU A 284 25.70 -7.24 7.11
CA GLU A 284 25.27 -6.07 6.29
C GLU A 284 24.94 -4.85 7.16
N THR A 285 24.98 -4.98 8.51
CA THR A 285 24.55 -3.94 9.45
C THR A 285 25.74 -3.45 10.27
N ALA A 286 25.81 -2.14 10.51
CA ALA A 286 26.85 -1.51 11.32
C ALA A 286 26.84 -2.02 12.77
N ASP A 287 28.02 -2.18 13.36
CA ASP A 287 28.22 -2.63 14.74
C ASP A 287 28.38 -1.48 15.74
N SER A 288 28.59 -0.25 15.25
CA SER A 288 28.76 0.94 16.10
C SER A 288 28.03 2.16 15.54
N GLU A 289 27.77 3.12 16.43
CA GLU A 289 27.16 4.39 16.05
C GLU A 289 28.03 5.15 15.02
N GLU A 290 29.35 5.13 15.21
CA GLU A 290 30.31 5.81 14.32
C GLU A 290 30.30 5.24 12.91
N GLU A 291 30.24 3.92 12.77
CA GLU A 291 30.12 3.26 11.47
C GLU A 291 28.79 3.59 10.79
N ALA A 292 27.69 3.47 11.53
CA ALA A 292 26.35 3.78 11.05
C ALA A 292 26.22 5.25 10.63
N ASP A 293 26.86 6.17 11.33
CA ASP A 293 26.82 7.59 11.03
C ASP A 293 27.56 7.95 9.75
N LYS A 294 28.72 7.31 9.50
CA LYS A 294 29.48 7.47 8.24
C LYS A 294 28.67 7.03 7.03
N TRP A 295 27.87 5.98 7.16
CA TRP A 295 27.03 5.47 6.08
C TRP A 295 26.02 6.51 5.57
N TYR A 296 25.45 7.33 6.44
CA TYR A 296 24.50 8.38 6.02
C TYR A 296 25.14 9.49 5.19
N ASP A 297 26.44 9.72 5.32
CA ASP A 297 27.17 10.72 4.54
C ASP A 297 27.79 10.11 3.27
N ASP A 298 28.27 8.86 3.37
CA ASP A 298 28.82 8.06 2.27
C ASP A 298 28.52 6.58 2.49
N HIS A 299 27.61 6.03 1.68
CA HIS A 299 27.19 4.62 1.74
C HIS A 299 28.34 3.61 1.56
N SER A 300 29.48 4.04 1.03
CA SER A 300 30.69 3.19 0.90
C SER A 300 31.58 3.19 2.15
N ALA A 301 31.37 4.15 3.05
CA ALA A 301 32.21 4.38 4.24
C ALA A 301 31.85 3.51 5.46
N GLY A 302 30.78 2.73 5.39
CA GLY A 302 30.32 1.88 6.49
C GLY A 302 29.24 0.90 6.08
N ARG A 303 28.83 0.04 7.03
CA ARG A 303 27.65 -0.82 6.87
C ARG A 303 26.39 -0.06 7.25
N ARG A 304 25.25 -0.58 6.78
CA ARG A 304 23.93 0.05 6.93
C ARG A 304 23.54 0.22 8.41
N PRO A 305 22.90 1.35 8.80
CA PRO A 305 22.40 1.57 10.16
C PRO A 305 21.32 0.54 10.55
N PRO A 306 21.31 0.06 11.81
CA PRO A 306 20.32 -0.91 12.27
C PRO A 306 18.88 -0.37 12.30
N GLU A 307 18.69 0.94 12.31
CA GLU A 307 17.37 1.57 12.15
C GLU A 307 16.72 1.30 10.79
N LEU A 308 17.51 0.86 9.79
CA LEU A 308 17.05 0.49 8.45
C LEU A 308 16.95 -1.03 8.25
N LEU A 309 16.90 -1.80 9.33
CA LEU A 309 16.48 -3.21 9.28
C LEU A 309 15.03 -3.34 8.79
N PRO A 310 14.61 -4.54 8.35
CA PRO A 310 13.22 -4.80 8.01
C PRO A 310 12.25 -4.37 9.11
N ARG A 311 11.06 -3.94 8.75
CA ARG A 311 10.07 -3.33 9.67
C ARG A 311 9.71 -4.21 10.84
N ASP A 312 9.59 -5.51 10.64
CA ASP A 312 9.30 -6.49 11.67
C ASP A 312 10.42 -6.55 12.74
N GLU A 313 11.69 -6.46 12.32
CA GLU A 313 12.83 -6.44 13.26
C GLU A 313 12.81 -5.18 14.11
N VAL A 314 12.62 -4.01 13.49
CA VAL A 314 12.58 -2.73 14.21
C VAL A 314 11.35 -2.67 15.14
N ALA A 315 10.18 -3.12 14.71
CA ALA A 315 8.98 -3.13 15.54
C ALA A 315 9.13 -4.04 16.76
N ARG A 316 9.75 -5.23 16.59
CA ARG A 316 10.06 -6.13 17.72
C ARG A 316 11.05 -5.52 18.70
N ALA A 317 12.10 -4.84 18.21
CA ALA A 317 13.08 -4.15 19.05
C ALA A 317 12.43 -3.05 19.91
N ILE A 318 11.59 -2.21 19.29
CA ILE A 318 10.83 -1.16 20.01
C ILE A 318 9.94 -1.79 21.09
N ASN A 319 9.18 -2.84 20.74
CA ASN A 319 8.32 -3.52 21.70
C ASN A 319 9.11 -4.18 22.86
N ALA A 320 10.31 -4.69 22.59
CA ALA A 320 11.19 -5.24 23.61
C ALA A 320 11.67 -4.14 24.59
N GLU A 321 12.05 -2.96 24.10
CA GLU A 321 12.42 -1.81 24.94
C GLU A 321 11.26 -1.35 25.82
N VAL A 322 10.07 -1.23 25.27
CA VAL A 322 8.86 -0.85 26.01
C VAL A 322 8.54 -1.89 27.11
N LYS A 323 8.58 -3.18 26.77
CA LYS A 323 8.33 -4.27 27.74
C LYS A 323 9.39 -4.34 28.84
N ALA A 324 10.63 -3.95 28.55
CA ALA A 324 11.73 -3.88 29.52
C ALA A 324 11.68 -2.63 30.41
N GLY A 325 10.64 -1.78 30.28
CA GLY A 325 10.47 -0.56 31.06
C GLY A 325 11.39 0.60 30.62
N ARG A 326 12.03 0.49 29.46
CA ARG A 326 12.85 1.55 28.84
C ARG A 326 12.11 2.30 27.74
N GLY A 327 10.79 2.18 27.68
CA GLY A 327 9.94 2.93 26.75
C GLY A 327 9.80 4.40 27.14
N SER A 328 9.18 5.16 26.20
CA SER A 328 8.78 6.54 26.42
C SER A 328 7.53 6.63 27.34
N PRO A 329 7.19 7.80 27.88
CA PRO A 329 6.06 7.97 28.81
C PRO A 329 4.71 7.45 28.30
N HIS A 330 4.48 7.48 26.97
CA HIS A 330 3.21 7.06 26.38
C HIS A 330 3.26 5.68 25.71
N GLY A 331 4.30 4.87 26.03
CA GLY A 331 4.40 3.47 25.60
C GLY A 331 4.98 3.28 24.21
N GLY A 332 5.90 4.13 23.82
CA GLY A 332 6.74 4.04 22.62
C GLY A 332 8.22 4.17 22.92
N VAL A 333 8.98 4.71 21.99
CA VAL A 333 10.39 5.12 22.09
C VAL A 333 10.57 6.48 21.41
N PHE A 334 11.78 7.03 21.40
CA PHE A 334 12.06 8.32 20.79
C PHE A 334 12.74 8.14 19.41
N LEU A 335 12.21 8.82 18.39
CA LEU A 335 12.83 8.94 17.09
C LEU A 335 13.46 10.33 16.99
N ASP A 336 14.78 10.37 17.01
CA ASP A 336 15.59 11.59 17.09
C ASP A 336 16.22 11.90 15.72
N ILE A 337 15.76 12.94 15.07
CA ILE A 337 16.39 13.56 13.89
C ILE A 337 16.93 14.96 14.21
N ALA A 338 16.41 15.58 15.28
CA ALA A 338 16.78 16.95 15.69
C ALA A 338 18.27 17.10 15.98
N THR A 339 18.88 16.09 16.64
CA THR A 339 20.32 16.09 16.94
C THR A 339 21.18 15.64 15.76
N ARG A 340 20.57 15.16 14.68
CA ARG A 340 21.24 14.51 13.55
C ARG A 340 21.36 15.40 12.30
N ARG A 341 20.40 16.29 12.09
CA ARG A 341 20.28 17.12 10.89
C ARG A 341 19.92 18.57 11.23
N THR A 342 20.26 19.50 10.34
CA THR A 342 19.92 20.92 10.54
C THR A 342 18.41 21.15 10.39
N PRO A 343 17.85 22.19 11.05
CA PRO A 343 16.44 22.56 10.87
C PRO A 343 16.01 22.78 9.42
N GLU A 344 16.89 23.37 8.59
CA GLU A 344 16.64 23.64 7.17
C GLU A 344 16.57 22.35 6.38
N PHE A 345 17.44 21.36 6.68
CA PHE A 345 17.40 20.03 6.09
C PHE A 345 16.08 19.33 6.40
N ILE A 346 15.69 19.31 7.68
CA ILE A 346 14.47 18.64 8.16
C ILE A 346 13.23 19.22 7.48
N ARG A 347 13.07 20.56 7.49
CA ARG A 347 11.92 21.23 6.87
C ARG A 347 11.84 21.03 5.35
N ARG A 348 12.97 20.91 4.68
CA ARG A 348 13.02 20.65 3.24
C ARG A 348 12.72 19.21 2.87
N ARG A 349 13.25 18.25 3.64
CA ARG A 349 13.16 16.81 3.33
C ARG A 349 11.90 16.16 3.87
N LEU A 350 11.40 16.66 4.99
CA LEU A 350 10.31 16.08 5.77
C LEU A 350 9.22 17.12 6.11
N PRO A 351 8.72 17.89 5.12
CA PRO A 351 7.76 18.96 5.38
C PRO A 351 6.45 18.46 5.97
N SER A 352 5.94 17.29 5.53
CA SER A 352 4.71 16.72 6.07
C SER A 352 4.90 16.25 7.51
N MET A 353 6.02 15.64 7.86
CA MET A 353 6.31 15.23 9.23
C MET A 353 6.46 16.44 10.15
N TYR A 354 7.12 17.51 9.69
CA TYR A 354 7.23 18.74 10.46
C TYR A 354 5.84 19.31 10.79
N HIS A 355 4.96 19.45 9.80
CA HIS A 355 3.60 19.94 10.00
C HIS A 355 2.78 18.98 10.88
N GLN A 356 2.84 17.67 10.64
CA GLN A 356 2.10 16.67 11.38
C GLN A 356 2.40 16.75 12.89
N PHE A 357 3.66 16.76 13.27
CA PHE A 357 4.03 16.82 14.69
C PHE A 357 3.74 18.19 15.32
N MET A 358 3.96 19.26 14.56
CA MET A 358 3.68 20.63 15.02
C MET A 358 2.19 20.84 15.28
N GLU A 359 1.34 20.46 14.32
CA GLU A 359 -0.11 20.69 14.40
C GLU A 359 -0.84 19.72 15.35
N LEU A 360 -0.41 18.45 15.38
CA LEU A 360 -1.12 17.41 16.10
C LEU A 360 -0.57 17.14 17.50
N ALA A 361 0.70 17.41 17.76
CA ALA A 361 1.35 17.12 19.03
C ALA A 361 2.04 18.33 19.66
N GLY A 362 2.15 19.46 18.98
CA GLY A 362 2.90 20.63 19.45
C GLY A 362 4.41 20.40 19.53
N VAL A 363 4.94 19.42 18.78
CA VAL A 363 6.35 19.00 18.80
C VAL A 363 7.08 19.59 17.60
N ASP A 364 8.13 20.38 17.84
CA ASP A 364 9.05 20.86 16.80
C ASP A 364 10.15 19.82 16.56
N ILE A 365 9.99 18.97 15.55
CA ILE A 365 10.93 17.90 15.22
C ILE A 365 12.32 18.40 14.78
N THR A 366 12.50 19.69 14.62
CA THR A 366 13.82 20.30 14.38
C THR A 366 14.60 20.56 15.67
N ARG A 367 13.97 20.38 16.83
CA ARG A 367 14.52 20.69 18.15
C ARG A 367 14.41 19.54 19.15
N GLU A 368 13.41 18.70 18.99
CA GLU A 368 13.11 17.61 19.93
C GLU A 368 12.73 16.32 19.22
N ALA A 369 12.91 15.17 19.89
CA ALA A 369 12.62 13.87 19.34
C ALA A 369 11.12 13.58 19.31
N MET A 370 10.70 12.81 18.31
CA MET A 370 9.33 12.32 18.14
C MET A 370 9.09 11.09 19.02
N GLU A 371 7.98 11.04 19.73
CA GLU A 371 7.55 9.85 20.46
C GLU A 371 6.78 8.92 19.55
N ILE A 372 7.31 7.72 19.29
CA ILE A 372 6.77 6.78 18.29
C ILE A 372 6.67 5.35 18.82
N GLY A 373 5.84 4.54 18.18
CA GLY A 373 5.74 3.10 18.48
C GLY A 373 5.08 2.32 17.34
N PRO A 374 5.06 0.98 17.42
CA PRO A 374 4.47 0.15 16.38
C PRO A 374 2.97 0.40 16.18
N THR A 375 2.55 0.44 14.91
CA THR A 375 1.15 0.62 14.49
C THR A 375 0.79 -0.36 13.39
N CYS A 376 -0.42 -0.94 13.42
CA CYS A 376 -0.91 -1.79 12.33
C CYS A 376 -0.93 -0.98 11.03
N HIS A 377 -0.33 -1.52 9.97
CA HIS A 377 -0.05 -0.72 8.78
C HIS A 377 -0.46 -1.38 7.46
N TYR A 378 -0.26 -2.70 7.30
CA TYR A 378 -0.50 -3.38 6.04
C TYR A 378 -0.86 -4.85 6.28
N ILE A 379 -1.81 -5.36 5.50
CA ILE A 379 -2.16 -6.78 5.47
C ILE A 379 -1.43 -7.40 4.29
N MET A 380 -0.53 -8.38 4.54
CA MET A 380 0.19 -9.07 3.47
C MET A 380 -0.61 -10.20 2.85
N GLY A 381 -1.47 -10.82 3.61
CA GLY A 381 -2.45 -11.78 3.12
C GLY A 381 -3.59 -11.13 2.36
N GLY A 382 -4.43 -11.94 1.74
CA GLY A 382 -5.58 -11.45 0.97
C GLY A 382 -6.16 -12.52 0.05
N VAL A 383 -6.90 -12.08 -0.94
CA VAL A 383 -7.51 -12.94 -1.95
C VAL A 383 -6.43 -13.63 -2.76
N GLN A 384 -6.50 -14.94 -2.85
CA GLN A 384 -5.59 -15.73 -3.69
C GLN A 384 -5.89 -15.50 -5.16
N VAL A 385 -4.86 -15.12 -5.91
CA VAL A 385 -4.96 -14.82 -7.34
C VAL A 385 -3.89 -15.54 -8.14
N ASP A 386 -4.16 -15.78 -9.42
CA ASP A 386 -3.13 -16.14 -10.39
C ASP A 386 -2.13 -15.00 -10.56
N ALA A 387 -0.85 -15.30 -10.60
CA ALA A 387 0.22 -14.29 -10.63
C ALA A 387 0.22 -13.45 -11.91
N ASP A 388 -0.14 -14.02 -13.03
CA ASP A 388 -0.07 -13.38 -14.34
C ASP A 388 -1.35 -12.60 -14.69
N SER A 389 -2.53 -13.19 -14.44
CA SER A 389 -3.85 -12.62 -14.77
C SER A 389 -4.53 -11.84 -13.64
N GLN A 390 -4.16 -12.11 -12.39
CA GLN A 390 -4.85 -11.62 -11.17
C GLN A 390 -6.28 -12.17 -11.01
N GLU A 391 -6.63 -13.24 -11.73
CA GLU A 391 -7.90 -13.93 -11.59
C GLU A 391 -7.92 -14.80 -10.33
N THR A 392 -9.07 -14.89 -9.66
CA THR A 392 -9.28 -15.78 -8.52
C THR A 392 -9.74 -17.18 -8.99
N VAL A 393 -10.00 -18.09 -8.05
CA VAL A 393 -10.64 -19.38 -8.38
C VAL A 393 -12.11 -19.22 -8.79
N VAL A 394 -12.72 -18.06 -8.53
CA VAL A 394 -14.10 -17.76 -8.93
C VAL A 394 -14.06 -17.09 -10.31
N PRO A 395 -14.65 -17.69 -11.34
CA PRO A 395 -14.56 -17.16 -12.69
C PRO A 395 -15.12 -15.74 -12.80
N GLY A 396 -14.41 -14.86 -13.50
CA GLY A 396 -14.79 -13.47 -13.69
C GLY A 396 -14.49 -12.55 -12.51
N LEU A 397 -13.92 -13.06 -11.41
CA LEU A 397 -13.48 -12.28 -10.26
C LEU A 397 -11.97 -12.10 -10.26
N PHE A 398 -11.51 -10.86 -10.16
CA PHE A 398 -10.10 -10.46 -10.10
C PHE A 398 -9.82 -9.68 -8.81
N ALA A 399 -8.57 -9.66 -8.35
CA ALA A 399 -8.19 -8.83 -7.22
C ALA A 399 -6.77 -8.24 -7.42
N ALA A 400 -6.56 -6.98 -6.99
CA ALA A 400 -5.26 -6.32 -7.09
C ALA A 400 -5.02 -5.31 -5.97
N GLY A 401 -3.75 -5.10 -5.64
CA GLY A 401 -3.31 -4.28 -4.50
C GLY A 401 -3.50 -4.99 -3.17
N GLU A 402 -3.63 -4.25 -2.08
CA GLU A 402 -3.63 -4.79 -0.72
C GLU A 402 -4.77 -5.78 -0.40
N VAL A 403 -5.82 -5.86 -1.22
CA VAL A 403 -6.85 -6.90 -1.08
C VAL A 403 -6.39 -8.25 -1.61
N GLY A 404 -5.40 -8.28 -2.53
CA GLY A 404 -4.79 -9.50 -3.05
C GLY A 404 -3.64 -9.98 -2.18
N GLY A 405 -3.53 -11.31 -2.01
CA GLY A 405 -2.44 -11.94 -1.24
C GLY A 405 -1.35 -12.55 -2.11
N GLY A 406 -0.24 -12.95 -1.48
CA GLY A 406 0.83 -13.73 -2.10
C GLY A 406 2.10 -12.95 -2.48
N MET A 407 2.00 -11.70 -2.90
CA MET A 407 3.18 -10.92 -3.35
C MET A 407 4.21 -10.68 -2.25
N HIS A 408 3.77 -10.40 -1.03
CA HIS A 408 4.63 -9.89 0.04
C HIS A 408 5.13 -10.95 1.04
N GLY A 409 4.58 -12.16 1.02
CA GLY A 409 4.90 -13.19 2.01
C GLY A 409 4.61 -12.72 3.44
N ALA A 410 5.48 -13.07 4.39
CA ALA A 410 5.27 -12.74 5.80
C ALA A 410 5.55 -11.29 6.19
N ASN A 411 6.26 -10.51 5.34
CA ASN A 411 6.60 -9.12 5.65
C ASN A 411 6.92 -8.33 4.37
N ARG A 412 6.24 -7.22 4.18
CA ARG A 412 6.38 -6.34 3.01
C ARG A 412 7.53 -5.35 3.17
N LEU A 413 8.37 -5.22 2.15
CA LEU A 413 9.35 -4.14 2.09
C LEU A 413 8.70 -2.78 1.84
N GLY A 414 9.25 -1.73 2.45
CA GLY A 414 8.78 -0.36 2.25
C GLY A 414 8.85 0.04 0.77
N GLY A 415 7.80 0.69 0.27
CA GLY A 415 7.70 1.11 -1.12
C GLY A 415 7.18 0.06 -2.10
N ASN A 416 7.27 -1.26 -1.78
CA ASN A 416 6.71 -2.31 -2.63
C ASN A 416 5.19 -2.21 -2.78
N SER A 417 4.46 -1.70 -1.78
CA SER A 417 3.01 -1.54 -1.91
C SER A 417 2.59 -0.57 -3.02
N LEU A 418 3.32 0.54 -3.20
CA LEU A 418 2.97 1.50 -4.26
C LEU A 418 3.28 0.95 -5.65
N SER A 419 4.38 0.23 -5.83
CA SER A 419 4.67 -0.45 -7.08
C SER A 419 3.74 -1.64 -7.34
N ASP A 420 3.35 -2.38 -6.30
CA ASP A 420 2.33 -3.44 -6.35
C ASP A 420 1.01 -2.92 -6.94
N LEU A 421 0.47 -1.81 -6.41
CA LEU A 421 -0.76 -1.21 -6.91
C LEU A 421 -0.74 -0.98 -8.43
N ILE A 422 0.39 -0.50 -8.95
CA ILE A 422 0.48 -0.11 -10.36
C ILE A 422 0.78 -1.32 -11.25
N VAL A 423 1.62 -2.24 -10.80
CA VAL A 423 1.93 -3.47 -11.55
C VAL A 423 0.70 -4.38 -11.61
N PHE A 424 0.14 -4.75 -10.46
CA PHE A 424 -0.96 -5.72 -10.43
C PHE A 424 -2.32 -5.11 -10.74
N GLY A 425 -2.52 -3.81 -10.48
CA GLY A 425 -3.68 -3.10 -11.02
C GLY A 425 -3.73 -3.15 -12.54
N ARG A 426 -2.58 -2.93 -13.21
CA ARG A 426 -2.48 -3.11 -14.66
C ARG A 426 -2.77 -4.55 -15.08
N ARG A 427 -2.17 -5.52 -14.41
CA ARG A 427 -2.36 -6.94 -14.74
C ARG A 427 -3.81 -7.40 -14.58
N ALA A 428 -4.50 -6.96 -13.52
CA ALA A 428 -5.92 -7.25 -13.36
C ALA A 428 -6.77 -6.66 -14.50
N GLY A 429 -6.45 -5.43 -14.95
CA GLY A 429 -7.11 -4.85 -16.12
C GLY A 429 -6.87 -5.62 -17.41
N ILE A 430 -5.65 -6.15 -17.62
CA ILE A 430 -5.31 -7.04 -18.74
C ILE A 430 -6.07 -8.36 -18.62
N GLY A 431 -5.99 -9.03 -17.47
CA GLY A 431 -6.63 -10.32 -17.22
C GLY A 431 -8.15 -10.26 -17.43
N ALA A 432 -8.81 -9.22 -16.91
CA ALA A 432 -10.24 -9.00 -17.13
C ALA A 432 -10.58 -8.83 -18.62
N ALA A 433 -9.77 -8.05 -19.35
CA ALA A 433 -9.98 -7.85 -20.78
C ALA A 433 -9.77 -9.14 -21.58
N ASP A 434 -8.72 -9.89 -21.28
CA ASP A 434 -8.41 -11.16 -21.94
C ASP A 434 -9.48 -12.22 -21.63
N TYR A 435 -10.02 -12.27 -20.42
CA TYR A 435 -11.13 -13.11 -20.00
C TYR A 435 -12.40 -12.83 -20.83
N ILE A 436 -12.76 -11.56 -21.00
CA ILE A 436 -13.90 -11.14 -21.82
C ILE A 436 -13.66 -11.52 -23.29
N ALA A 437 -12.47 -11.25 -23.82
CA ALA A 437 -12.12 -11.55 -25.21
C ALA A 437 -12.14 -13.06 -25.51
N ALA A 438 -11.86 -13.90 -24.52
CA ALA A 438 -11.95 -15.37 -24.62
C ALA A 438 -13.41 -15.89 -24.60
N GLY A 439 -14.40 -15.04 -24.42
CA GLY A 439 -15.82 -15.42 -24.41
C GLY A 439 -16.29 -16.03 -23.08
N HIS A 440 -15.56 -15.83 -22.00
CA HIS A 440 -15.90 -16.34 -20.66
C HIS A 440 -16.82 -15.40 -19.86
N ALA A 441 -17.19 -14.26 -20.42
CA ALA A 441 -17.95 -13.21 -19.75
C ALA A 441 -19.28 -13.73 -19.17
N ALA A 442 -19.63 -13.26 -17.97
CA ALA A 442 -20.96 -13.45 -17.38
C ALA A 442 -22.05 -12.79 -18.27
N THR A 443 -23.26 -13.32 -18.22
CA THR A 443 -24.39 -12.80 -19.03
C THR A 443 -25.28 -11.88 -18.22
N ALA A 444 -26.03 -12.43 -17.26
CA ALA A 444 -26.90 -11.69 -16.36
C ALA A 444 -26.76 -12.25 -14.96
N PHE A 445 -26.85 -11.43 -13.94
CA PHE A 445 -26.79 -11.91 -12.57
C PHE A 445 -28.06 -12.65 -12.14
N ASP A 446 -27.95 -13.53 -11.15
CA ASP A 446 -29.08 -14.18 -10.51
C ASP A 446 -29.82 -13.17 -9.62
N GLN A 447 -31.07 -12.84 -10.04
CA GLN A 447 -31.92 -11.90 -9.29
C GLN A 447 -32.18 -12.34 -7.86
N SER A 448 -32.21 -13.65 -7.59
CA SER A 448 -32.45 -14.17 -6.23
C SER A 448 -31.28 -13.85 -5.27
N GLU A 449 -30.04 -13.77 -5.77
CA GLU A 449 -28.90 -13.32 -4.96
C GLU A 449 -28.99 -11.82 -4.65
N VAL A 450 -29.45 -11.00 -5.58
CA VAL A 450 -29.68 -9.57 -5.37
C VAL A 450 -30.75 -9.35 -4.30
N ASP A 451 -31.91 -10.01 -4.44
CA ASP A 451 -33.02 -9.89 -3.49
C ASP A 451 -32.60 -10.38 -2.09
N GLY A 452 -31.88 -11.51 -2.02
CA GLY A 452 -31.35 -12.03 -0.76
C GLY A 452 -30.34 -11.11 -0.07
N ALA A 453 -29.47 -10.44 -0.84
CA ALA A 453 -28.52 -9.48 -0.29
C ALA A 453 -29.21 -8.21 0.27
N ILE A 454 -30.26 -7.73 -0.39
CA ILE A 454 -31.07 -6.62 0.05
C ILE A 454 -31.86 -6.97 1.31
N ASP A 455 -32.53 -8.13 1.33
CA ASP A 455 -33.27 -8.62 2.49
C ASP A 455 -32.35 -8.75 3.72
N ALA A 456 -31.16 -9.31 3.53
CA ALA A 456 -30.15 -9.42 4.60
C ALA A 456 -29.66 -8.06 5.13
N ALA A 457 -29.62 -7.04 4.27
CA ALA A 457 -29.23 -5.69 4.66
C ALA A 457 -30.34 -4.92 5.41
N LEU A 458 -31.60 -5.31 5.19
CA LEU A 458 -32.78 -4.69 5.85
C LEU A 458 -33.15 -5.39 7.16
N ALA A 459 -32.66 -6.61 7.42
CA ALA A 459 -32.90 -7.38 8.64
C ALA A 459 -32.06 -6.89 9.82
#